data_db5c0c58a5181d6140c359bd75324bd4
#
_entry.id   db5c0c58a5181d6140c359bd75324bd4
#
_cell.length_a   1.000
_cell.length_b   1.000
_cell.length_c   1.000
_cell.angle_alpha   90.00
_cell.angle_beta   90.00
_cell.angle_gamma   90.00
#
_symmetry.space_group_name_H-M   'P 1'
#
loop_
_entity.id
_entity.type
_entity.pdbx_description
1 polymer ?
#
loop_
_entity_poly.entity_id
_entity_poly.type
_entity_poly.pdbx_seq_one_letter_code
_entity_poly.pdbx_strand_id
1 'polypeptide(L)'
;MKKDNKPYVWLSMKPIPTEMIKSHFPNIYKHCLEEGYDVTKECIPVVPSQHYFMGGIDVDKYSTTSMDRLYAVGETACNGVHGKNRLASNSLLESLVFAKRAAKRMIETYSKTADREVTIDKNLYKNYKDKYKDEVLEEIERERKKHE
;
A
#
# COMPACT_ATOMS: atom_id res chain seq x y z
N MET A 1 -16.51 9.51 -13.40
CA MET A 1 -17.30 8.35 -12.95
C MET A 1 -18.64 8.79 -12.36
N LYS A 2 -18.70 9.46 -11.18
CA LYS A 2 -20.00 9.90 -10.60
C LYS A 2 -20.80 10.86 -11.54
N LYS A 3 -20.13 11.81 -12.20
CA LYS A 3 -20.80 12.78 -13.11
C LYS A 3 -21.41 12.14 -14.36
N ASP A 4 -20.79 11.11 -14.89
CA ASP A 4 -21.17 10.51 -16.19
C ASP A 4 -21.92 9.18 -16.02
N ASN A 5 -22.17 8.77 -14.77
CA ASN A 5 -22.79 7.49 -14.38
C ASN A 5 -22.15 6.27 -15.08
N LYS A 6 -20.82 6.31 -15.28
CA LYS A 6 -20.03 5.23 -15.87
C LYS A 6 -19.14 4.56 -14.84
N PRO A 7 -18.96 3.25 -14.90
CA PRO A 7 -18.09 2.52 -13.95
C PRO A 7 -16.60 2.75 -14.20
N TYR A 8 -16.20 3.43 -15.28
CA TYR A 8 -14.82 3.67 -15.69
C TYR A 8 -14.64 5.09 -16.25
N VAL A 9 -13.37 5.47 -16.45
CA VAL A 9 -12.97 6.66 -17.22
C VAL A 9 -12.08 6.23 -18.38
N TRP A 10 -12.07 7.04 -19.45
CA TRP A 10 -11.22 6.79 -20.61
C TRP A 10 -9.82 7.38 -20.38
N LEU A 11 -8.78 6.54 -20.53
CA LEU A 11 -7.39 6.95 -20.55
C LEU A 11 -6.89 6.99 -22.00
N SER A 12 -6.29 8.13 -22.39
CA SER A 12 -5.66 8.29 -23.70
C SER A 12 -4.14 8.27 -23.58
N MET A 13 -3.50 7.43 -24.37
CA MET A 13 -2.04 7.42 -24.52
C MET A 13 -1.58 8.12 -25.82
N LYS A 14 -2.50 8.75 -26.57
CA LYS A 14 -2.20 9.45 -27.83
C LYS A 14 -1.09 10.51 -27.75
N PRO A 15 -0.89 11.24 -26.61
CA PRO A 15 0.23 12.17 -26.49
C PRO A 15 1.62 11.52 -26.47
N ILE A 16 1.70 10.20 -26.28
CA ILE A 16 2.96 9.46 -26.21
C ILE A 16 3.25 8.83 -27.58
N PRO A 17 4.46 9.03 -28.14
CA PRO A 17 4.83 8.41 -29.42
C PRO A 17 4.69 6.86 -29.36
N THR A 18 4.14 6.28 -30.43
CA THR A 18 3.89 4.83 -30.53
C THR A 18 5.12 3.99 -30.21
N GLU A 19 6.29 4.39 -30.71
CA GLU A 19 7.54 3.66 -30.46
C GLU A 19 7.95 3.72 -28.97
N MET A 20 7.66 4.82 -28.31
CA MET A 20 7.89 4.97 -26.86
C MET A 20 6.94 4.07 -26.06
N ILE A 21 5.67 3.98 -26.45
CA ILE A 21 4.71 3.06 -25.80
C ILE A 21 5.22 1.63 -25.92
N LYS A 22 5.62 1.20 -27.10
CA LYS A 22 6.08 -0.19 -27.35
C LYS A 22 7.39 -0.52 -26.65
N SER A 23 8.32 0.43 -26.57
CA SER A 23 9.63 0.21 -25.97
C SER A 23 9.65 0.33 -24.45
N HIS A 24 8.89 1.27 -23.87
CA HIS A 24 8.90 1.52 -22.42
C HIS A 24 7.79 0.74 -21.69
N PHE A 25 6.69 0.42 -22.36
CA PHE A 25 5.54 -0.26 -21.76
C PHE A 25 5.12 -1.53 -22.55
N PRO A 26 6.05 -2.41 -22.94
CA PRO A 26 5.77 -3.54 -23.84
C PRO A 26 4.71 -4.50 -23.27
N ASN A 27 4.73 -4.76 -21.97
CA ASN A 27 3.78 -5.66 -21.31
C ASN A 27 2.39 -5.06 -21.24
N ILE A 28 2.28 -3.76 -20.95
CA ILE A 28 0.99 -3.04 -20.93
C ILE A 28 0.41 -3.01 -22.33
N TYR A 29 1.23 -2.67 -23.35
CA TYR A 29 0.81 -2.67 -24.74
C TYR A 29 0.26 -4.02 -25.18
N LYS A 30 1.01 -5.09 -24.91
CA LYS A 30 0.60 -6.47 -25.24
C LYS A 30 -0.70 -6.85 -24.54
N HIS A 31 -0.80 -6.61 -23.25
CA HIS A 31 -2.00 -6.94 -22.48
C HIS A 31 -3.24 -6.19 -22.97
N CYS A 32 -3.11 -4.91 -23.27
CA CYS A 32 -4.22 -4.15 -23.86
C CYS A 32 -4.68 -4.71 -25.22
N LEU A 33 -3.73 -5.14 -26.07
CA LEU A 33 -4.08 -5.78 -27.36
C LEU A 33 -4.79 -7.11 -27.14
N GLU A 34 -4.39 -7.93 -26.18
CA GLU A 34 -5.05 -9.19 -25.81
C GLU A 34 -6.49 -8.95 -25.35
N GLU A 35 -6.74 -7.82 -24.65
CA GLU A 35 -8.08 -7.38 -24.22
C GLU A 35 -8.87 -6.62 -25.32
N GLY A 36 -8.33 -6.54 -26.53
CA GLY A 36 -8.99 -5.93 -27.69
C GLY A 36 -8.79 -4.42 -27.83
N TYR A 37 -7.85 -3.81 -27.11
CA TYR A 37 -7.58 -2.37 -27.17
C TYR A 37 -6.19 -2.07 -27.74
N ASP A 38 -6.14 -1.29 -28.82
CA ASP A 38 -4.88 -0.73 -29.32
C ASP A 38 -4.65 0.67 -28.72
N VAL A 39 -3.90 0.74 -27.65
CA VAL A 39 -3.63 1.99 -26.91
C VAL A 39 -2.93 3.07 -27.73
N THR A 40 -2.35 2.70 -28.87
CA THR A 40 -1.74 3.64 -29.82
C THR A 40 -2.78 4.37 -30.68
N LYS A 41 -3.98 3.81 -30.80
CA LYS A 41 -5.07 4.31 -31.68
C LYS A 41 -6.29 4.79 -30.92
N GLU A 42 -6.58 4.15 -29.80
CA GLU A 42 -7.82 4.37 -29.05
C GLU A 42 -7.59 4.58 -27.55
N CYS A 43 -8.63 5.03 -26.86
CA CYS A 43 -8.62 5.16 -25.41
C CYS A 43 -8.97 3.82 -24.76
N ILE A 44 -8.40 3.55 -23.58
CA ILE A 44 -8.71 2.36 -22.79
C ILE A 44 -9.57 2.71 -21.58
N PRO A 45 -10.51 1.84 -21.17
CA PRO A 45 -11.28 2.04 -19.97
C PRO A 45 -10.43 1.71 -18.73
N VAL A 46 -10.35 2.63 -17.78
CA VAL A 46 -9.60 2.43 -16.54
C VAL A 46 -10.47 2.75 -15.33
N VAL A 47 -10.20 2.06 -14.23
CA VAL A 47 -10.84 2.29 -12.94
C VAL A 47 -9.78 2.57 -11.89
N PRO A 48 -10.07 3.40 -10.86
CA PRO A 48 -9.22 3.51 -9.69
C PRO A 48 -9.08 2.15 -9.01
N SER A 49 -7.86 1.79 -8.66
CA SER A 49 -7.56 0.54 -7.94
C SER A 49 -6.66 0.84 -6.74
N GLN A 50 -6.79 0.03 -5.71
CA GLN A 50 -5.86 0.05 -4.58
C GLN A 50 -4.46 -0.32 -5.09
N HIS A 51 -3.49 0.57 -4.87
CA HIS A 51 -2.10 0.34 -5.28
C HIS A 51 -1.13 0.32 -4.10
N TYR A 52 -1.34 1.17 -3.11
CA TYR A 52 -0.50 1.31 -1.94
C TYR A 52 -1.37 1.56 -0.71
N PHE A 53 -1.04 0.89 0.40
CA PHE A 53 -1.77 1.08 1.64
C PHE A 53 -1.29 2.36 2.34
N MET A 54 -2.23 3.28 2.55
CA MET A 54 -1.98 4.53 3.29
C MET A 54 -2.39 4.31 4.74
N GLY A 55 -1.50 4.58 5.67
CA GLY A 55 -1.67 4.24 7.08
C GLY A 55 -0.81 3.04 7.48
N GLY A 56 -1.25 2.26 8.45
CA GLY A 56 -0.52 1.09 8.95
C GLY A 56 -0.21 1.17 10.43
N ILE A 57 0.81 0.44 10.86
CA ILE A 57 1.27 0.43 12.25
C ILE A 57 1.91 1.78 12.57
N ASP A 58 1.38 2.48 13.57
CA ASP A 58 1.92 3.76 14.03
C ASP A 58 3.34 3.61 14.55
N VAL A 59 4.25 4.43 14.04
CA VAL A 59 5.68 4.38 14.37
C VAL A 59 6.28 5.78 14.47
N ASP A 60 7.31 5.89 15.29
CA ASP A 60 8.12 7.10 15.40
C ASP A 60 9.13 7.24 14.23
N LYS A 61 9.92 8.30 14.27
CA LYS A 61 10.98 8.58 13.27
C LYS A 61 12.08 7.51 13.16
N TYR A 62 12.13 6.57 14.08
CA TYR A 62 13.05 5.42 14.10
C TYR A 62 12.34 4.11 13.79
N SER A 63 11.09 4.17 13.37
CA SER A 63 10.22 3.02 13.09
C SER A 63 9.91 2.15 14.32
N THR A 64 10.00 2.72 15.52
CA THR A 64 9.65 2.06 16.77
C THR A 64 8.13 2.14 16.96
N THR A 65 7.51 1.03 17.31
CA THR A 65 6.07 0.97 17.65
C THR A 65 5.86 1.30 19.13
N SER A 66 4.59 1.33 19.55
CA SER A 66 4.23 1.43 20.97
C SER A 66 4.58 0.18 21.80
N MET A 67 4.89 -0.94 21.13
CA MET A 67 5.35 -2.16 21.79
C MET A 67 6.88 -2.18 21.89
N ASP A 68 7.38 -2.51 23.06
CA ASP A 68 8.82 -2.61 23.26
C ASP A 68 9.44 -3.65 22.31
N ARG A 69 10.57 -3.29 21.68
CA ARG A 69 11.33 -4.11 20.75
C ARG A 69 10.62 -4.51 19.45
N LEU A 70 9.46 -3.92 19.15
CA LEU A 70 8.75 -4.11 17.90
C LEU A 70 8.95 -2.89 17.01
N TYR A 71 9.32 -3.14 15.75
CA TYR A 71 9.54 -2.14 14.71
C TYR A 71 8.67 -2.46 13.51
N ALA A 72 8.24 -1.42 12.79
CA ALA A 72 7.56 -1.58 11.51
C ALA A 72 8.18 -0.62 10.49
N VAL A 73 8.41 -1.11 9.27
CA VAL A 73 9.03 -0.34 8.18
C VAL A 73 8.36 -0.64 6.84
N GLY A 74 8.45 0.30 5.90
CA GLY A 74 7.85 0.16 4.57
C GLY A 74 6.34 0.31 4.59
N GLU A 75 5.66 -0.29 3.62
CA GLU A 75 4.22 -0.13 3.41
C GLU A 75 3.35 -0.47 4.62
N THR A 76 3.82 -1.35 5.49
CA THR A 76 3.10 -1.71 6.74
C THR A 76 3.17 -0.65 7.83
N ALA A 77 4.06 0.33 7.71
CA ALA A 77 4.30 1.35 8.72
C ALA A 77 3.60 2.67 8.39
N CYS A 78 3.03 3.31 9.41
CA CYS A 78 2.51 4.67 9.35
C CYS A 78 3.45 5.63 10.07
N ASN A 79 4.44 6.15 9.36
CA ASN A 79 5.40 7.14 9.86
C ASN A 79 5.02 8.60 9.54
N GLY A 80 3.84 8.82 8.95
CA GLY A 80 3.31 10.14 8.60
C GLY A 80 3.87 10.78 7.33
N VAL A 81 4.91 10.22 6.71
CA VAL A 81 5.59 10.81 5.54
C VAL A 81 4.66 11.00 4.34
N HIS A 82 3.74 10.08 4.13
CA HIS A 82 2.84 10.10 2.98
C HIS A 82 1.53 10.87 3.23
N GLY A 83 1.17 11.14 4.48
CA GLY A 83 -0.09 11.78 4.82
C GLY A 83 -1.30 11.04 4.23
N LYS A 84 -2.24 11.78 3.65
CA LYS A 84 -3.44 11.22 3.01
C LYS A 84 -3.18 10.56 1.66
N ASN A 85 -2.11 10.96 0.96
CA ASN A 85 -1.88 10.54 -0.42
C ASN A 85 -0.38 10.48 -0.72
N ARG A 86 0.08 9.31 -1.04
CA ARG A 86 1.48 9.07 -1.40
C ARG A 86 1.82 9.68 -2.76
N LEU A 87 2.92 10.41 -2.83
CA LEU A 87 3.53 10.73 -4.11
C LEU A 87 4.22 9.48 -4.68
N ALA A 88 3.99 9.19 -5.95
CA ALA A 88 4.58 8.05 -6.65
C ALA A 88 6.10 7.99 -6.45
N SER A 89 6.65 6.80 -6.33
CA SER A 89 8.08 6.49 -6.10
C SER A 89 8.63 6.82 -4.70
N ASN A 90 7.99 7.70 -3.92
CA ASN A 90 8.47 8.05 -2.59
C ASN A 90 8.41 6.89 -1.59
N SER A 91 7.55 5.91 -1.80
CA SER A 91 7.45 4.73 -0.92
C SER A 91 8.71 3.89 -0.90
N LEU A 92 9.37 3.72 -2.05
CA LEU A 92 10.63 2.97 -2.08
C LEU A 92 11.74 3.70 -1.30
N LEU A 93 11.85 5.02 -1.48
CA LEU A 93 12.80 5.84 -0.74
C LEU A 93 12.51 5.85 0.76
N GLU A 94 11.23 6.00 1.13
CA GLU A 94 10.76 5.93 2.52
C GLU A 94 11.17 4.59 3.14
N SER A 95 10.84 3.46 2.51
CA SER A 95 11.15 2.13 3.00
C SER A 95 12.65 1.95 3.27
N LEU A 96 13.52 2.37 2.36
CA LEU A 96 14.97 2.27 2.50
C LEU A 96 15.52 3.15 3.64
N VAL A 97 15.06 4.40 3.73
CA VAL A 97 15.53 5.35 4.73
C VAL A 97 15.10 4.91 6.13
N PHE A 98 13.83 4.55 6.30
CA PHE A 98 13.31 4.18 7.61
C PHE A 98 13.79 2.79 8.05
N ALA A 99 13.97 1.83 7.16
CA ALA A 99 14.62 0.55 7.47
C ALA A 99 16.05 0.76 7.99
N LYS A 100 16.82 1.66 7.36
CA LYS A 100 18.17 2.01 7.82
C LYS A 100 18.15 2.68 9.21
N ARG A 101 17.18 3.56 9.47
CA ARG A 101 17.01 4.18 10.81
C ARG A 101 16.65 3.16 11.87
N ALA A 102 15.71 2.26 11.57
CA ALA A 102 15.31 1.17 12.46
C ALA A 102 16.50 0.26 12.80
N ALA A 103 17.26 -0.17 11.80
CA ALA A 103 18.44 -1.02 12.01
C ALA A 103 19.47 -0.35 12.92
N LYS A 104 19.78 0.93 12.70
CA LYS A 104 20.69 1.68 13.59
C LYS A 104 20.15 1.75 15.01
N ARG A 105 18.85 2.07 15.16
CA ARG A 105 18.23 2.15 16.48
C ARG A 105 18.24 0.82 17.20
N MET A 106 17.97 -0.29 16.50
CA MET A 106 18.06 -1.64 17.04
C MET A 106 19.47 -1.93 17.58
N ILE A 107 20.52 -1.61 16.82
CA ILE A 107 21.92 -1.81 17.24
C ILE A 107 22.24 -0.99 18.49
N GLU A 108 21.85 0.29 18.52
CA GLU A 108 22.11 1.20 19.65
C GLU A 108 21.38 0.78 20.93
N THR A 109 20.18 0.23 20.79
CA THR A 109 19.32 -0.13 21.94
C THR A 109 19.31 -1.62 22.26
N TYR A 110 20.09 -2.42 21.52
CA TYR A 110 20.14 -3.86 21.73
C TYR A 110 20.61 -4.20 23.14
N SER A 111 19.80 -4.96 23.84
CA SER A 111 20.19 -5.62 25.09
C SER A 111 19.80 -7.09 24.99
N LYS A 112 20.74 -7.97 25.36
CA LYS A 112 20.45 -9.40 25.42
C LYS A 112 19.43 -9.64 26.54
N THR A 113 18.27 -10.17 26.16
CA THR A 113 17.28 -10.66 27.13
C THR A 113 17.50 -12.13 27.39
N ALA A 114 17.15 -12.58 28.60
CA ALA A 114 17.03 -14.00 28.87
C ALA A 114 15.96 -14.60 27.92
N ASP A 115 16.28 -15.77 27.37
CA ASP A 115 15.30 -16.52 26.59
C ASP A 115 14.10 -16.81 27.49
N ARG A 116 12.92 -16.33 27.08
CA ARG A 116 11.66 -16.66 27.71
C ARG A 116 10.95 -17.68 26.83
N GLU A 117 10.57 -18.79 27.43
CA GLU A 117 9.67 -19.72 26.77
C GLU A 117 8.32 -19.04 26.64
N VAL A 118 7.93 -18.77 25.39
CA VAL A 118 6.63 -18.13 25.08
C VAL A 118 5.65 -19.24 24.73
N THR A 119 4.72 -19.51 25.63
CA THR A 119 3.61 -20.40 25.34
C THR A 119 2.50 -19.60 24.67
N ILE A 120 2.25 -19.88 23.39
CA ILE A 120 1.17 -19.25 22.60
C ILE A 120 -0.05 -20.19 22.64
N ASP A 121 -1.14 -19.71 23.22
CA ASP A 121 -2.42 -20.41 23.08
C ASP A 121 -2.97 -20.20 21.66
N LYS A 122 -2.77 -21.22 20.82
CA LYS A 122 -3.23 -21.20 19.43
C LYS A 122 -4.76 -21.09 19.29
N ASN A 123 -5.52 -21.39 20.35
CA ASN A 123 -6.97 -21.28 20.30
C ASN A 123 -7.44 -19.83 20.29
N LEU A 124 -6.67 -18.90 20.85
CA LEU A 124 -6.95 -17.46 20.80
C LEU A 124 -6.98 -16.90 19.37
N TYR A 125 -6.33 -17.60 18.43
CA TYR A 125 -6.17 -17.14 17.05
C TYR A 125 -6.96 -17.97 16.03
N LYS A 126 -7.73 -18.97 16.47
CA LYS A 126 -8.45 -19.89 15.56
C LYS A 126 -9.44 -19.20 14.62
N ASN A 127 -10.08 -18.12 15.05
CA ASN A 127 -11.13 -17.42 14.31
C ASN A 127 -10.85 -15.92 14.16
N TYR A 128 -9.60 -15.50 14.25
CA TYR A 128 -9.27 -14.07 14.22
C TYR A 128 -9.68 -13.39 12.91
N LYS A 129 -9.63 -14.10 11.77
CA LYS A 129 -10.01 -13.55 10.47
C LYS A 129 -11.49 -13.18 10.42
N ASP A 130 -12.35 -14.04 10.97
CA ASP A 130 -13.79 -13.79 10.97
C ASP A 130 -14.14 -12.71 12.02
N LYS A 131 -13.52 -12.79 13.19
CA LYS A 131 -13.76 -11.84 14.28
C LYS A 131 -13.43 -10.39 13.90
N TYR A 132 -12.31 -10.15 13.24
CA TYR A 132 -11.88 -8.77 12.91
C TYR A 132 -12.35 -8.30 11.53
N LYS A 133 -12.81 -9.18 10.66
CA LYS A 133 -13.32 -8.82 9.35
C LYS A 133 -14.50 -7.87 9.44
N ASP A 134 -15.48 -8.20 10.27
CA ASP A 134 -16.68 -7.41 10.42
C ASP A 134 -16.36 -6.06 11.09
N GLU A 135 -15.52 -6.04 12.13
CA GLU A 135 -15.05 -4.81 12.77
C GLU A 135 -14.34 -3.87 11.77
N VAL A 136 -13.49 -4.41 10.89
CA VAL A 136 -12.81 -3.63 9.85
C VAL A 136 -13.80 -3.10 8.80
N LEU A 137 -14.77 -3.90 8.39
CA LEU A 137 -15.79 -3.48 7.42
C LEU A 137 -16.70 -2.38 8.00
N GLU A 138 -17.11 -2.50 9.25
CA GLU A 138 -17.89 -1.46 9.96
C GLU A 138 -17.11 -0.15 10.06
N GLU A 139 -15.82 -0.22 10.37
CA GLU A 139 -14.97 0.97 10.43
C GLU A 139 -14.82 1.65 9.07
N ILE A 140 -14.62 0.86 7.99
CA ILE A 140 -14.55 1.39 6.63
C ILE A 140 -15.88 2.09 6.26
N GLU A 141 -17.02 1.52 6.59
CA GLU A 141 -18.32 2.14 6.32
C GLU A 141 -18.53 3.40 7.15
N ARG A 142 -18.11 3.40 8.41
CA ARG A 142 -18.16 4.58 9.29
C ARG A 142 -17.35 5.74 8.71
N GLU A 143 -16.14 5.47 8.26
CA GLU A 143 -15.28 6.49 7.65
C GLU A 143 -15.82 6.98 6.29
N ARG A 144 -16.41 6.11 5.48
CA ARG A 144 -17.07 6.51 4.24
C ARG A 144 -18.18 7.52 4.47
N LYS A 145 -19.06 7.28 5.45
CA LYS A 145 -20.18 8.17 5.79
C LYS A 145 -19.76 9.56 6.27
N LYS A 146 -18.54 9.70 6.80
CA LYS A 146 -18.00 11.03 7.21
C LYS A 146 -17.57 11.88 6.01
N HIS A 147 -17.40 11.30 4.85
CA HIS A 147 -16.90 11.96 3.66
C HIS A 147 -17.92 12.04 2.51
N GLU A 148 -19.15 11.59 2.73
CA GLU A 148 -20.33 11.81 1.88
C GLU A 148 -21.06 13.10 2.25
#